data_27037d184e9b85c91551c6d8c285f453
#
_entry.id   27037d184e9b85c91551c6d8c285f453
#
_cell.length_a   1.000
_cell.length_b   1.000
_cell.length_c   1.000
_cell.angle_alpha   90.00
_cell.angle_beta   90.00
_cell.angle_gamma   90.00
#
_symmetry.space_group_name_H-M   'P 1'
#
loop_
_entity.id
_entity.type
_entity.pdbx_description
1 polymer ?
#
loop_
_entity_poly.entity_id
_entity_poly.type
_entity_poly.pdbx_seq_one_letter_code
_entity_poly.pdbx_strand_id
1 'polypeptide(L)'
;MVCTPAGSTAYNYSAHGPILPIGSDVLALTAVAAFRPRRWRGALLPKRAAVRFDVIDPAKRPVMADADGRRSIRDVVSVEVRSEPSVRHRILFDPGHGLEERLLKEQFV
;
A
#
# COMPACT_ATOMS: atom_id res chain seq x y z
N MET A 1 -5.70 2.11 -2.22
CA MET A 1 -4.89 1.74 -1.04
C MET A 1 -3.50 2.34 -1.12
N VAL A 2 -2.83 2.44 0.00
CA VAL A 2 -1.42 2.86 0.07
C VAL A 2 -0.64 1.75 0.77
N CYS A 3 0.50 1.39 0.25
CA CYS A 3 1.36 0.40 0.89
C CYS A 3 2.84 0.78 0.89
N THR A 4 3.55 0.21 1.86
CA THR A 4 5.02 0.24 1.94
C THR A 4 5.62 -0.85 1.05
N PRO A 5 6.95 -0.84 0.81
CA PRO A 5 7.61 -1.95 0.14
C PRO A 5 7.31 -3.31 0.78
N ALA A 6 7.35 -3.41 2.10
CA ALA A 6 7.06 -4.66 2.81
C ALA A 6 5.61 -5.15 2.59
N GLY A 7 4.65 -4.24 2.47
CA GLY A 7 3.25 -4.57 2.21
C GLY A 7 2.90 -4.75 0.74
N SER A 8 3.84 -4.50 -0.17
CA SER A 8 3.55 -4.50 -1.61
C SER A 8 3.21 -5.88 -2.16
N THR A 9 3.64 -6.95 -1.52
CA THR A 9 3.36 -8.33 -1.90
C THR A 9 2.09 -8.92 -1.28
N ALA A 10 1.38 -8.12 -0.45
CA ALA A 10 0.11 -8.51 0.16
C ALA A 10 -1.09 -8.09 -0.73
N TYR A 11 -2.08 -7.46 -0.18
CA TYR A 11 -3.29 -7.05 -0.92
C TYR A 11 -2.98 -6.17 -2.14
N ASN A 12 -1.95 -5.31 -2.04
CA ASN A 12 -1.49 -4.51 -3.16
C ASN A 12 -1.19 -5.36 -4.40
N TYR A 13 -0.57 -6.52 -4.22
CA TYR A 13 -0.29 -7.43 -5.33
C TYR A 13 -1.57 -8.01 -5.93
N SER A 14 -2.53 -8.39 -5.09
CA SER A 14 -3.83 -8.88 -5.54
C SER A 14 -4.63 -7.82 -6.32
N ALA A 15 -4.41 -6.55 -6.01
CA ALA A 15 -5.00 -5.41 -6.71
C ALA A 15 -4.18 -4.97 -7.93
N HIS A 16 -3.25 -5.79 -8.39
CA HIS A 16 -2.35 -5.51 -9.53
C HIS A 16 -1.39 -4.34 -9.30
N GLY A 17 -1.10 -4.03 -8.05
CA GLY A 17 -0.06 -3.07 -7.71
C GLY A 17 1.35 -3.66 -7.91
N PRO A 18 2.37 -2.80 -8.03
CA PRO A 18 3.75 -3.24 -8.22
C PRO A 18 4.33 -3.84 -6.95
N ILE A 19 5.23 -4.80 -7.12
CA ILE A 19 6.10 -5.26 -6.04
C ILE A 19 7.23 -4.25 -5.89
N LEU A 20 7.40 -3.75 -4.67
CA LEU A 20 8.45 -2.80 -4.35
C LEU A 20 9.57 -3.49 -3.57
N PRO A 21 10.83 -3.32 -3.98
CA PRO A 21 11.96 -3.84 -3.21
C PRO A 21 11.97 -3.28 -1.78
N ILE A 22 12.20 -4.15 -0.80
CA ILE A 22 12.34 -3.72 0.59
C ILE A 22 13.55 -2.78 0.69
N GLY A 23 13.40 -1.68 1.42
CA GLY A 23 14.42 -0.63 1.49
C GLY A 23 14.27 0.45 0.43
N SER A 24 13.35 0.32 -0.52
CA SER A 24 13.04 1.40 -1.45
C SER A 24 12.41 2.59 -0.72
N ASP A 25 12.73 3.81 -1.17
CA ASP A 25 12.19 5.05 -0.60
C ASP A 25 10.90 5.49 -1.32
N VAL A 26 10.01 4.55 -1.56
CA VAL A 26 8.75 4.78 -2.28
C VAL A 26 7.56 4.17 -1.55
N LEU A 27 6.39 4.70 -1.82
CA LEU A 27 5.09 4.13 -1.48
C LEU A 27 4.36 3.81 -2.76
N ALA A 28 3.52 2.79 -2.74
CA ALA A 28 2.59 2.55 -3.82
C ALA A 28 1.19 3.05 -3.43
N LEU A 29 0.61 3.87 -4.29
CA LEU A 29 -0.80 4.22 -4.28
C LEU A 29 -1.46 3.37 -5.36
N THR A 30 -2.29 2.42 -4.96
CA THR A 30 -2.86 1.44 -5.87
C THR A 30 -4.38 1.56 -5.90
N ALA A 31 -4.94 1.64 -7.10
CA ALA A 31 -6.38 1.65 -7.30
C ALA A 31 -6.92 0.22 -7.27
N VAL A 32 -7.97 0.00 -6.46
CA VAL A 32 -8.69 -1.28 -6.44
C VAL A 32 -9.75 -1.30 -7.54
N ALA A 33 -10.49 -0.19 -7.69
CA ALA A 33 -11.50 -0.03 -8.71
C ALA A 33 -11.56 1.44 -9.11
N ALA A 34 -10.72 1.85 -10.06
CA ALA A 34 -10.68 3.22 -10.52
C ALA A 34 -11.87 3.52 -11.42
N PHE A 35 -12.59 4.61 -11.11
CA PHE A 35 -13.64 5.12 -11.98
C PHE A 35 -13.08 6.08 -13.03
N ARG A 36 -12.25 7.00 -12.62
CA ARG A 36 -11.56 7.97 -13.48
C ARG A 36 -10.16 8.27 -12.95
N PRO A 37 -9.11 8.31 -13.80
CA PRO A 37 -9.14 7.87 -15.19
C PRO A 37 -9.38 6.36 -15.30
N ARG A 38 -10.05 5.94 -16.37
CA ARG A 38 -10.26 4.50 -16.61
C ARG A 38 -8.92 3.78 -16.72
N ARG A 39 -8.84 2.57 -16.16
CA ARG A 39 -7.64 1.72 -16.14
C ARG A 39 -6.46 2.33 -15.39
N TRP A 40 -6.68 3.39 -14.63
CA TRP A 40 -5.63 3.90 -13.77
C TRP A 40 -5.36 2.90 -12.65
N ARG A 41 -4.15 2.41 -12.59
CA ARG A 41 -3.76 1.38 -11.62
C ARG A 41 -3.19 1.97 -10.34
N GLY A 42 -2.66 3.17 -10.40
CA GLY A 42 -2.06 3.85 -9.27
C GLY A 42 -0.81 4.61 -9.64
N ALA A 43 -0.03 4.95 -8.64
CA ALA A 43 1.20 5.70 -8.78
C ALA A 43 2.23 5.25 -7.76
N LEU A 44 3.51 5.44 -8.09
CA LEU A 44 4.59 5.38 -7.14
C LEU A 44 4.83 6.78 -6.59
N LEU A 45 4.96 6.88 -5.29
CA LEU A 45 5.14 8.15 -4.59
C LEU A 45 6.43 8.11 -3.79
N PRO A 46 7.09 9.26 -3.60
CA PRO A 46 8.20 9.33 -2.65
C PRO A 46 7.74 8.93 -1.25
N LYS A 47 8.60 8.28 -0.49
CA LYS A 47 8.29 7.86 0.88
C LYS A 47 7.80 9.00 1.78
N ARG A 48 8.26 10.23 1.53
CA ARG A 48 7.87 11.42 2.27
C ARG A 48 6.50 11.98 1.90
N ALA A 49 5.87 11.45 0.86
CA ALA A 49 4.56 11.94 0.42
C ALA A 49 3.48 11.68 1.46
N ALA A 50 2.56 12.61 1.58
CA ALA A 50 1.30 12.41 2.28
C ALA A 50 0.21 12.13 1.25
N VAL A 51 -0.61 11.13 1.52
CA VAL A 51 -1.77 10.79 0.68
C VAL A 51 -3.02 11.09 1.46
N ARG A 52 -3.91 11.88 0.88
CA ARG A 52 -5.21 12.16 1.47
C ARG A 52 -6.32 11.64 0.57
N PHE A 53 -7.25 10.93 1.19
CA PHE A 53 -8.49 10.48 0.55
C PHE A 53 -9.64 11.30 1.14
N ASP A 54 -10.40 11.96 0.29
CA ASP A 54 -11.63 12.61 0.70
C ASP A 54 -12.81 11.82 0.13
N VAL A 55 -13.76 11.45 1.01
CA VAL A 55 -14.90 10.65 0.62
C VAL A 55 -15.96 11.55 -0.02
N ILE A 56 -16.41 11.18 -1.21
CA ILE A 56 -17.47 11.87 -1.92
C ILE A 56 -18.81 11.34 -1.43
N ASP A 57 -19.69 12.21 -0.99
CA ASP A 57 -21.02 11.87 -0.45
C ASP A 57 -20.97 10.80 0.66
N PRO A 58 -20.28 11.05 1.78
CA PRO A 58 -20.08 10.03 2.80
C PRO A 58 -21.38 9.54 3.45
N ALA A 59 -22.41 10.36 3.52
CA ALA A 59 -23.70 9.95 4.04
C ALA A 59 -24.43 8.96 3.11
N LYS A 60 -24.32 9.14 1.81
CA LYS A 60 -24.94 8.27 0.81
C LYS A 60 -24.11 7.02 0.52
N ARG A 61 -22.79 7.14 0.59
CA ARG A 61 -21.84 6.09 0.28
C ARG A 61 -20.81 5.98 1.39
N PRO A 62 -21.20 5.40 2.53
CA PRO A 62 -20.29 5.28 3.67
C PRO A 62 -19.07 4.43 3.32
N VAL A 63 -17.91 4.87 3.79
CA VAL A 63 -16.62 4.23 3.55
C VAL A 63 -15.97 3.86 4.87
N MET A 64 -15.35 2.72 4.88
CA MET A 64 -14.53 2.24 5.99
C MET A 64 -13.05 2.30 5.59
N ALA A 65 -12.21 2.79 6.50
CA ALA A 65 -10.76 2.70 6.38
C ALA A 65 -10.25 1.53 7.22
N ASP A 66 -9.36 0.75 6.63
CA ASP A 66 -8.74 -0.38 7.31
C ASP A 66 -7.22 -0.27 7.23
N ALA A 67 -6.55 -0.48 8.36
CA ALA A 67 -5.11 -0.52 8.47
C ALA A 67 -4.66 -1.94 8.80
N ASP A 68 -4.07 -2.60 7.81
CA ASP A 68 -3.46 -3.94 7.92
C ASP A 68 -4.40 -5.03 8.46
N GLY A 69 -5.71 -4.90 8.25
CA GLY A 69 -6.70 -5.83 8.77
C GLY A 69 -6.82 -5.84 10.30
N ARG A 70 -6.12 -4.94 10.98
CA ARG A 70 -6.07 -4.88 12.45
C ARG A 70 -6.93 -3.78 13.03
N ARG A 71 -7.12 -2.72 12.30
CA ARG A 71 -7.83 -1.54 12.76
C ARG A 71 -8.72 -1.00 11.66
N SER A 72 -10.02 -1.03 11.91
CA SER A 72 -11.02 -0.52 10.98
C SER A 72 -11.78 0.63 11.61
N ILE A 73 -12.01 1.69 10.82
CA ILE A 73 -12.77 2.86 11.23
C ILE A 73 -13.89 3.05 10.22
N ARG A 74 -15.13 3.04 10.69
CA ARG A 74 -16.32 3.22 9.86
C ARG A 74 -16.64 4.70 9.65
N ASP A 75 -17.41 4.94 8.61
CA ASP A 75 -18.01 6.26 8.30
C ASP A 75 -16.96 7.37 8.25
N VAL A 76 -15.81 7.08 7.64
CA VAL A 76 -14.76 8.09 7.47
C VAL A 76 -15.16 9.11 6.41
N VAL A 77 -14.82 10.36 6.64
CA VAL A 77 -15.00 11.45 5.68
C VAL A 77 -13.70 11.80 4.96
N SER A 78 -12.58 11.61 5.63
CA SER A 78 -11.25 11.73 5.04
C SER A 78 -10.26 10.83 5.75
N VAL A 79 -9.23 10.42 5.02
CA VAL A 79 -8.12 9.62 5.56
C VAL A 79 -6.82 10.22 5.05
N GLU A 80 -5.87 10.43 5.94
CA GLU A 80 -4.52 10.84 5.56
C GLU A 80 -3.53 9.74 5.94
N VAL A 81 -2.65 9.43 5.01
CA VAL A 81 -1.64 8.38 5.18
C VAL A 81 -0.25 9.00 4.98
N ARG A 82 0.62 8.78 5.95
CA ARG A 82 2.03 9.20 5.91
C ARG A 82 2.93 8.10 6.42
N SER A 83 4.15 8.06 5.93
CA SER A 83 5.19 7.25 6.58
C SER A 83 5.61 7.88 7.90
N GLU A 84 5.87 7.03 8.89
CA GLU A 84 6.42 7.44 10.18
C GLU A 84 7.88 6.95 10.26
N PRO A 85 8.88 7.84 10.06
CA PRO A 85 10.28 7.45 9.99
C PRO A 85 10.84 6.87 11.30
N SER A 86 10.22 7.19 12.43
CA SER A 86 10.64 6.68 13.75
C SER A 86 10.26 5.23 13.98
N VAL A 87 9.28 4.71 13.23
CA VAL A 87 8.84 3.31 13.32
C VAL A 87 9.55 2.50 12.26
N ARG A 88 10.34 1.53 12.69
CA ARG A 88 11.09 0.64 11.80
C ARG A 88 10.83 -0.81 12.15
N HIS A 89 10.72 -1.64 11.13
CA HIS A 89 10.64 -3.09 11.27
C HIS A 89 11.90 -3.71 10.71
N ARG A 90 12.47 -4.63 11.46
CA ARG A 90 13.62 -5.40 11.01
C ARG A 90 13.14 -6.74 10.52
N ILE A 91 13.44 -7.04 9.28
CA ILE A 91 13.12 -8.34 8.66
C ILE A 91 14.38 -9.19 8.66
N LEU A 92 14.27 -10.39 9.22
CA LEU A 92 15.38 -11.35 9.28
C LEU A 92 15.17 -12.41 8.20
N PHE A 93 16.25 -12.77 7.55
CA PHE A 93 16.27 -13.83 6.54
C PHE A 93 17.28 -14.89 6.96
N ASP A 94 17.01 -16.14 6.62
CA ASP A 94 17.97 -17.22 6.78
C ASP A 94 19.18 -17.01 5.84
N PRO A 95 20.39 -17.41 6.25
CA PRO A 95 21.55 -17.37 5.36
C PRO A 95 21.27 -18.10 4.04
N GLY A 96 21.60 -17.46 2.91
CA GLY A 96 21.35 -18.00 1.57
C GLY A 96 19.94 -17.76 1.03
N HIS A 97 19.04 -17.17 1.81
CA HIS A 97 17.69 -16.77 1.40
C HIS A 97 17.57 -15.24 1.38
N GLY A 98 18.40 -14.60 0.55
CA GLY A 98 18.47 -13.15 0.48
C GLY A 98 17.21 -12.50 -0.11
N LEU A 99 17.16 -11.19 0.05
CA LEU A 99 16.04 -10.37 -0.40
C LEU A 99 15.77 -10.49 -1.91
N GLU A 100 16.82 -10.51 -2.73
CA GLU A 100 16.70 -10.62 -4.19
C GLU A 100 16.04 -11.93 -4.61
N GLU A 101 16.43 -13.03 -4.00
CA GLU A 101 15.87 -14.34 -4.27
C GLU A 101 14.38 -14.40 -3.92
N ARG A 102 14.01 -13.81 -2.79
CA ARG A 102 12.63 -13.73 -2.37
C ARG A 102 11.77 -12.87 -3.30
N LEU A 103 12.30 -11.74 -3.75
CA LEU A 103 11.65 -10.89 -4.74
C LEU A 103 11.35 -11.64 -6.04
N LEU A 104 12.33 -12.39 -6.53
CA LEU A 104 12.17 -13.19 -7.74
C LEU A 104 11.06 -14.22 -7.57
N LYS A 105 11.07 -14.96 -6.46
CA LYS A 105 10.05 -15.97 -6.19
C LYS A 105 8.65 -15.38 -6.14
N GLU A 106 8.46 -14.24 -5.51
CA GLU A 106 7.15 -13.62 -5.35
C GLU A 106 6.55 -13.13 -6.66
N GLN A 107 7.38 -12.77 -7.63
CA GLN A 107 6.92 -12.34 -8.94
C GLN A 107 6.43 -13.49 -9.82
N PHE A 108 6.87 -14.70 -9.57
CA PHE A 108 6.62 -15.87 -10.42
C PHE A 108 5.79 -16.96 -9.74
N VAL A 109 5.18 -16.66 -8.63
CA VAL A 109 4.30 -17.59 -7.92
C VAL A 109 2.85 -17.49 -8.38
#